data_5d84ed025003614dbd10fe4f1ddaf8c8
#
_entry.id   5d84ed025003614dbd10fe4f1ddaf8c8
#
_cell.length_a   1.000
_cell.length_b   1.000
_cell.length_c   1.000
_cell.angle_alpha   90.00
_cell.angle_beta   90.00
_cell.angle_gamma   90.00
#
_symmetry.space_group_name_H-M   'P 1'
#
loop_
_entity.id
_entity.type
_entity.pdbx_description
1 polymer ?
#
loop_
_entity_poly.entity_id
_entity_poly.type
_entity_poly.pdbx_seq_one_letter_code
_entity_poly.pdbx_strand_id
1 'polypeptide(L)'
;GIVVVDQYGGFNGAQDKYDWTYEGKKTMIVPAANEALAENAIETTHAQYHLNPDYVRYEERDVHVVHAQLKPGQRHLYASRTFYVMDDDFYNLSIMDAYDDNQELMRHQIGTMVRGIEGTEADECNIQGEFTFDFATRTYTGNNQLGSGFSTVPTIYNGEEKPASFFTPDGL
;
A
#
# COMPACT_ATOMS: atom_id res chain seq x y z
N GLY A 1 -9.30 -12.14 -11.04
CA GLY A 1 -8.38 -11.85 -9.94
C GLY A 1 -8.87 -10.67 -9.09
N ILE A 2 -8.43 -10.59 -7.85
CA ILE A 2 -8.82 -9.51 -6.93
C ILE A 2 -8.03 -8.23 -7.22
N VAL A 3 -6.78 -8.36 -7.64
CA VAL A 3 -5.88 -7.22 -7.94
C VAL A 3 -5.81 -7.01 -9.45
N VAL A 4 -5.87 -5.75 -9.89
CA VAL A 4 -5.64 -5.35 -11.28
C VAL A 4 -4.18 -4.99 -11.52
N VAL A 5 -3.74 -5.03 -12.78
CA VAL A 5 -2.33 -4.88 -13.15
C VAL A 5 -1.72 -3.54 -12.69
N ASP A 6 -2.51 -2.48 -12.68
CA ASP A 6 -2.06 -1.13 -12.34
C ASP A 6 -2.29 -0.73 -10.86
N GLN A 7 -2.50 -1.72 -9.99
CA GLN A 7 -2.80 -1.51 -8.57
C GLN A 7 -1.61 -1.79 -7.65
N TYR A 8 -0.50 -2.29 -8.16
CA TYR A 8 0.68 -2.57 -7.35
C TYR A 8 1.26 -1.25 -6.77
N GLY A 9 1.57 -1.24 -5.48
CA GLY A 9 1.92 0.00 -4.76
C GLY A 9 0.76 1.00 -4.69
N GLY A 10 -0.48 0.52 -4.84
CA GLY A 10 -1.69 1.32 -4.94
C GLY A 10 -1.98 1.84 -6.35
N PHE A 11 -0.97 2.30 -7.07
CA PHE A 11 -1.10 2.71 -8.46
C PHE A 11 0.25 2.73 -9.18
N ASN A 12 0.37 1.94 -10.25
CA ASN A 12 1.52 1.95 -11.15
C ASN A 12 1.11 2.03 -12.63
N GLY A 13 -0.09 2.50 -12.91
CA GLY A 13 -0.65 2.60 -14.25
C GLY A 13 -0.30 3.89 -14.99
N ALA A 14 -0.88 4.03 -16.17
CA ALA A 14 -0.75 5.22 -17.01
C ALA A 14 -1.62 6.35 -16.44
N GLN A 15 -1.00 7.41 -15.97
CA GLN A 15 -1.67 8.54 -15.32
C GLN A 15 -2.55 9.34 -16.28
N ASP A 16 -2.24 9.34 -17.57
CA ASP A 16 -2.96 10.05 -18.62
C ASP A 16 -4.38 9.52 -18.89
N LYS A 17 -4.69 8.32 -18.40
CA LYS A 17 -6.03 7.73 -18.47
C LYS A 17 -7.05 8.35 -17.52
N TYR A 18 -6.59 9.11 -16.54
CA TYR A 18 -7.42 9.64 -15.46
C TYR A 18 -7.39 11.16 -15.43
N ASP A 19 -8.48 11.75 -14.97
CA ASP A 19 -8.54 13.12 -14.48
C ASP A 19 -8.27 13.08 -12.98
N TRP A 20 -7.22 13.78 -12.56
CA TRP A 20 -6.74 13.77 -11.17
C TRP A 20 -7.17 15.05 -10.45
N THR A 21 -7.68 14.89 -9.24
CA THR A 21 -8.07 16.00 -8.38
C THR A 21 -7.44 15.83 -7.00
N TYR A 22 -6.71 16.84 -6.56
CA TYR A 22 -6.27 16.91 -5.16
C TYR A 22 -7.37 17.56 -4.32
N GLU A 23 -7.89 16.82 -3.35
CA GLU A 23 -9.01 17.25 -2.50
C GLU A 23 -8.56 17.91 -1.18
N GLY A 24 -7.24 17.97 -0.94
CA GLY A 24 -6.66 18.56 0.25
C GLY A 24 -6.27 17.54 1.31
N LYS A 25 -6.04 18.04 2.53
CA LYS A 25 -5.68 17.22 3.69
C LYS A 25 -6.91 16.85 4.51
N LYS A 26 -6.84 15.66 5.12
CA LYS A 26 -7.88 15.14 6.00
C LYS A 26 -7.25 14.35 7.13
N THR A 27 -7.74 14.53 8.36
CA THR A 27 -7.40 13.65 9.47
C THR A 27 -8.34 12.45 9.47
N MET A 28 -7.79 11.24 9.50
CA MET A 28 -8.58 10.01 9.50
C MET A 28 -7.84 8.85 10.18
N ILE A 29 -8.57 7.78 10.47
CA ILE A 29 -8.02 6.54 11.01
C ILE A 29 -7.47 5.71 9.84
N VAL A 30 -6.19 5.39 9.90
CA VAL A 30 -5.48 4.63 8.86
C VAL A 30 -4.64 3.51 9.47
N PRO A 31 -4.34 2.43 8.72
CA PRO A 31 -3.37 1.43 9.15
C PRO A 31 -2.01 2.08 9.38
N ALA A 32 -1.40 1.84 10.53
CA ALA A 32 -0.08 2.35 10.89
C ALA A 32 0.60 1.43 11.91
N ALA A 33 1.94 1.37 11.88
CA ALA A 33 2.74 0.59 12.84
C ALA A 33 2.27 -0.87 12.93
N ASN A 34 2.26 -1.58 11.80
CA ASN A 34 1.70 -2.93 11.68
C ASN A 34 2.78 -4.03 11.79
N GLU A 35 3.78 -3.85 12.64
CA GLU A 35 4.86 -4.80 12.88
C GLU A 35 4.32 -6.18 13.27
N ALA A 36 3.25 -6.21 14.05
CA ALA A 36 2.62 -7.46 14.48
C ALA A 36 2.12 -8.33 13.30
N LEU A 37 1.70 -7.72 12.19
CA LEU A 37 1.37 -8.48 10.97
C LEU A 37 2.59 -9.11 10.33
N ALA A 38 3.73 -8.41 10.34
CA ALA A 38 4.97 -8.88 9.74
C ALA A 38 5.66 -9.97 10.59
N GLU A 39 5.52 -9.90 11.90
CA GLU A 39 6.21 -10.78 12.87
C GLU A 39 5.48 -12.10 13.13
N ASN A 40 4.19 -12.18 12.82
CA ASN A 40 3.37 -13.33 13.15
C ASN A 40 2.97 -14.16 11.93
N ALA A 41 2.66 -15.44 12.18
CA ALA A 41 2.28 -16.38 11.14
C ALA A 41 0.98 -15.98 10.44
N ILE A 42 0.90 -16.27 9.15
CA ILE A 42 -0.28 -15.97 8.31
C ILE A 42 -1.54 -16.59 8.90
N GLU A 43 -1.46 -17.80 9.40
CA GLU A 43 -2.58 -18.52 10.01
C GLU A 43 -3.16 -17.81 11.23
N THR A 44 -2.36 -16.95 11.87
CA THR A 44 -2.77 -16.18 13.05
C THR A 44 -3.29 -14.80 12.68
N THR A 45 -2.63 -14.17 11.70
CA THR A 45 -2.90 -12.79 11.30
C THR A 45 -4.06 -12.66 10.32
N HIS A 46 -4.49 -13.78 9.70
CA HIS A 46 -5.57 -13.80 8.72
C HIS A 46 -6.81 -14.49 9.29
N ALA A 47 -7.97 -13.85 9.06
CA ALA A 47 -9.28 -14.45 9.28
C ALA A 47 -9.94 -14.76 7.93
N GLN A 48 -11.12 -15.35 7.94
CA GLN A 48 -11.79 -15.84 6.74
C GLN A 48 -12.09 -14.73 5.71
N TYR A 49 -12.44 -13.53 6.17
CA TYR A 49 -12.88 -12.42 5.31
C TYR A 49 -12.11 -11.11 5.52
N HIS A 50 -11.21 -11.08 6.49
CA HIS A 50 -10.47 -9.89 6.88
C HIS A 50 -9.19 -10.29 7.61
N LEU A 51 -8.30 -9.33 7.81
CA LEU A 51 -7.17 -9.50 8.72
C LEU A 51 -7.68 -9.59 10.16
N ASN A 52 -6.97 -10.36 10.99
CA ASN A 52 -7.28 -10.45 12.41
C ASN A 52 -7.01 -9.09 13.08
N PRO A 53 -8.04 -8.44 13.65
CA PRO A 53 -7.91 -7.08 14.19
C PRO A 53 -6.94 -6.97 15.38
N ASP A 54 -6.64 -8.08 16.05
CA ASP A 54 -5.65 -8.09 17.14
C ASP A 54 -4.22 -7.81 16.65
N TYR A 55 -3.98 -7.94 15.35
CA TYR A 55 -2.69 -7.77 14.72
C TYR A 55 -2.60 -6.56 13.77
N VAL A 56 -3.72 -5.89 13.52
CA VAL A 56 -3.75 -4.67 12.69
C VAL A 56 -3.93 -3.46 13.58
N ARG A 57 -2.91 -2.62 13.61
CA ARG A 57 -2.99 -1.35 14.33
C ARG A 57 -3.50 -0.24 13.41
N TYR A 58 -4.36 0.60 13.94
CA TYR A 58 -4.86 1.81 13.30
C TYR A 58 -4.56 3.02 14.16
N GLU A 59 -4.20 4.13 13.52
CA GLU A 59 -3.91 5.39 14.17
C GLU A 59 -4.61 6.55 13.47
N GLU A 60 -4.90 7.61 14.21
CA GLU A 60 -5.32 8.87 13.63
C GLU A 60 -4.12 9.56 13.01
N ARG A 61 -4.20 9.85 11.71
CA ARG A 61 -3.14 10.48 10.91
C ARG A 61 -3.73 11.50 9.94
N ASP A 62 -2.93 12.48 9.59
CA ASP A 62 -3.23 13.38 8.48
C ASP A 62 -2.82 12.71 7.17
N VAL A 63 -3.69 12.82 6.19
CA VAL A 63 -3.49 12.27 4.85
C VAL A 63 -3.83 13.30 3.78
N HIS A 64 -3.12 13.21 2.66
CA HIS A 64 -3.50 13.89 1.42
C HIS A 64 -4.52 13.02 0.68
N VAL A 65 -5.61 13.62 0.25
CA VAL A 65 -6.65 12.93 -0.51
C VAL A 65 -6.52 13.27 -2.00
N VAL A 66 -6.37 12.25 -2.82
CA VAL A 66 -6.27 12.38 -4.27
C VAL A 66 -7.32 11.51 -4.93
N HIS A 67 -8.17 12.12 -5.75
CA HIS A 67 -9.20 11.43 -6.51
C HIS A 67 -8.76 11.27 -7.97
N ALA A 68 -9.01 10.10 -8.55
CA ALA A 68 -8.75 9.77 -9.95
C ALA A 68 -10.04 9.28 -10.61
N GLN A 69 -10.56 10.07 -11.55
CA GLN A 69 -11.72 9.71 -12.36
C GLN A 69 -11.25 9.19 -13.72
N LEU A 70 -11.70 8.00 -14.12
CA LEU A 70 -11.40 7.45 -15.44
C LEU A 70 -11.99 8.34 -16.55
N LYS A 71 -11.15 8.74 -17.51
CA LYS A 71 -11.57 9.60 -18.62
C LYS A 71 -12.56 8.90 -19.57
N PRO A 72 -13.48 9.66 -20.20
CA PRO A 72 -14.36 9.12 -21.21
C PRO A 72 -13.60 8.39 -22.33
N GLY A 73 -14.07 7.22 -22.71
CA GLY A 73 -13.46 6.39 -23.75
C GLY A 73 -12.29 5.51 -23.29
N GLN A 74 -11.80 5.70 -22.08
CA GLN A 74 -10.86 4.78 -21.46
C GLN A 74 -11.59 3.56 -20.89
N ARG A 75 -10.85 2.44 -20.75
CA ARG A 75 -11.40 1.19 -20.20
C ARG A 75 -10.57 0.76 -19.01
N HIS A 76 -11.23 0.59 -17.89
CA HIS A 76 -10.70 0.02 -16.67
C HIS A 76 -11.83 -0.65 -15.87
N LEU A 77 -11.45 -1.54 -14.92
CA LEU A 77 -12.42 -2.16 -14.02
C LEU A 77 -13.03 -1.12 -13.05
N TYR A 78 -12.21 -0.13 -12.64
CA TYR A 78 -12.63 0.92 -11.73
C TYR A 78 -12.97 2.19 -12.51
N ALA A 79 -14.17 2.72 -12.27
CA ALA A 79 -14.58 4.01 -12.81
C ALA A 79 -13.85 5.17 -12.13
N SER A 80 -13.61 5.03 -10.83
CA SER A 80 -12.84 6.01 -10.07
C SER A 80 -12.07 5.35 -8.92
N ARG A 81 -11.07 6.08 -8.40
CA ARG A 81 -10.28 5.69 -7.22
C ARG A 81 -10.03 6.91 -6.34
N THR A 82 -9.98 6.68 -5.04
CA THR A 82 -9.53 7.67 -4.08
C THR A 82 -8.33 7.12 -3.33
N PHE A 83 -7.27 7.90 -3.30
CA PHE A 83 -6.00 7.56 -2.64
C PHE A 83 -5.84 8.42 -1.40
N TYR A 84 -5.47 7.79 -0.30
CA TYR A 84 -5.17 8.43 0.97
C TYR A 84 -3.69 8.23 1.28
N VAL A 85 -2.92 9.27 1.04
CA VAL A 85 -1.46 9.27 1.14
C VAL A 85 -1.06 9.93 2.45
N MET A 86 -0.21 9.28 3.23
CA MET A 86 0.25 9.81 4.52
C MET A 86 0.91 11.18 4.36
N ASP A 87 0.59 12.10 5.27
CA ASP A 87 1.26 13.40 5.37
C ASP A 87 2.48 13.27 6.28
N ASP A 88 3.44 12.49 5.81
CA ASP A 88 4.74 12.28 6.46
C ASP A 88 5.88 12.42 5.43
N ASP A 89 7.10 12.23 5.85
CA ASP A 89 8.29 12.42 5.00
C ASP A 89 8.36 11.40 3.84
N PHE A 90 7.60 10.31 3.90
CA PHE A 90 7.65 9.22 2.93
C PHE A 90 6.48 9.23 1.94
N TYR A 91 5.39 9.95 2.24
CA TYR A 91 4.17 10.00 1.41
C TYR A 91 3.65 8.62 1.01
N ASN A 92 3.70 7.66 1.93
CA ASN A 92 3.22 6.31 1.67
C ASN A 92 1.71 6.28 1.45
N LEU A 93 1.28 5.49 0.47
CA LEU A 93 -0.14 5.23 0.27
C LEU A 93 -0.66 4.31 1.38
N SER A 94 -1.54 4.85 2.22
CA SER A 94 -2.14 4.08 3.32
C SER A 94 -3.39 3.33 2.89
N ILE A 95 -4.25 3.98 2.13
CA ILE A 95 -5.53 3.43 1.67
C ILE A 95 -5.77 3.82 0.21
N MET A 96 -6.37 2.90 -0.56
CA MET A 96 -6.96 3.17 -1.86
C MET A 96 -8.35 2.55 -1.92
N ASP A 97 -9.34 3.38 -2.22
CA ASP A 97 -10.72 2.97 -2.48
C ASP A 97 -11.00 2.99 -3.98
N ALA A 98 -11.59 1.91 -4.50
CA ALA A 98 -11.92 1.79 -5.92
C ALA A 98 -13.42 1.57 -6.11
N TYR A 99 -14.00 2.34 -7.02
CA TYR A 99 -15.43 2.42 -7.25
C TYR A 99 -15.80 1.96 -8.66
N ASP A 100 -17.00 1.40 -8.78
CA ASP A 100 -17.60 1.02 -10.06
C ASP A 100 -18.27 2.22 -10.78
N ASP A 101 -18.90 1.95 -11.93
CA ASP A 101 -19.63 2.95 -12.72
C ASP A 101 -20.84 3.56 -11.98
N ASN A 102 -21.37 2.88 -10.96
CA ASN A 102 -22.45 3.36 -10.11
C ASN A 102 -21.94 4.13 -8.87
N GLN A 103 -20.64 4.33 -8.76
CA GLN A 103 -19.96 4.91 -7.60
C GLN A 103 -20.14 4.07 -6.33
N GLU A 104 -20.34 2.76 -6.48
CA GLU A 104 -20.33 1.82 -5.36
C GLU A 104 -18.90 1.34 -5.08
N LEU A 105 -18.53 1.27 -3.81
CA LEU A 105 -17.22 0.80 -3.38
C LEU A 105 -17.07 -0.69 -3.72
N MET A 106 -16.22 -0.97 -4.70
CA MET A 106 -15.93 -2.34 -5.14
C MET A 106 -14.80 -2.95 -4.34
N ARG A 107 -13.72 -2.19 -4.17
CA ARG A 107 -12.49 -2.67 -3.52
C ARG A 107 -11.90 -1.63 -2.61
N HIS A 108 -11.32 -2.13 -1.55
CA HIS A 108 -10.58 -1.36 -0.58
C HIS A 108 -9.18 -1.97 -0.44
N GLN A 109 -8.15 -1.17 -0.63
CA GLN A 109 -6.77 -1.60 -0.42
C GLN A 109 -6.18 -0.85 0.76
N ILE A 110 -5.50 -1.56 1.61
CA ILE A 110 -4.69 -0.98 2.68
C ILE A 110 -3.21 -1.32 2.48
N GLY A 111 -2.35 -0.34 2.72
CA GLY A 111 -0.92 -0.54 2.89
C GLY A 111 -0.61 -0.72 4.37
N THR A 112 0.10 -1.78 4.71
CA THR A 112 0.60 -1.99 6.07
C THR A 112 2.04 -1.52 6.16
N MET A 113 2.32 -0.71 7.17
CA MET A 113 3.63 -0.08 7.34
C MET A 113 4.33 -0.65 8.56
N VAL A 114 5.60 -0.94 8.43
CA VAL A 114 6.50 -1.25 9.53
C VAL A 114 7.58 -0.19 9.61
N ARG A 115 7.93 0.18 10.82
CA ARG A 115 9.06 1.07 11.07
C ARG A 115 10.36 0.33 10.82
N GLY A 116 11.35 1.09 10.46
CA GLY A 116 12.66 0.70 10.03
C GLY A 116 13.32 -0.41 10.82
N ILE A 117 14.44 -0.83 10.32
CA ILE A 117 15.17 -1.99 10.78
C ILE A 117 15.88 -1.66 12.08
N GLU A 118 15.60 -2.45 13.13
CA GLU A 118 16.29 -2.35 14.41
C GLU A 118 17.83 -2.36 14.22
N GLY A 119 18.48 -1.34 14.74
CA GLY A 119 19.95 -1.20 14.68
C GLY A 119 20.47 -0.41 13.47
N THR A 120 19.61 0.17 12.66
CA THR A 120 19.99 1.16 11.63
C THR A 120 19.49 2.55 12.03
N GLU A 121 20.21 3.60 11.61
CA GLU A 121 19.72 4.99 11.72
C GLU A 121 18.63 5.32 10.70
N ALA A 122 18.21 4.34 9.89
CA ALA A 122 17.17 4.49 8.89
C ALA A 122 15.81 4.45 9.57
N ASP A 123 15.25 5.61 9.81
CA ASP A 123 13.87 5.81 10.26
C ASP A 123 12.91 5.65 9.06
N GLU A 124 13.13 4.59 8.26
CA GLU A 124 12.37 4.33 7.04
C GLU A 124 11.08 3.60 7.37
N CYS A 125 9.96 4.23 7.03
CA CYS A 125 8.65 3.59 7.04
C CYS A 125 8.40 3.02 5.64
N ASN A 126 8.42 1.70 5.50
CA ASN A 126 8.15 1.03 4.23
C ASN A 126 6.81 0.33 4.24
N ILE A 127 6.13 0.35 3.10
CA ILE A 127 4.97 -0.53 2.88
C ILE A 127 5.50 -1.96 2.81
N GLN A 128 5.14 -2.77 3.80
CA GLN A 128 5.56 -4.17 3.88
C GLN A 128 4.51 -5.13 3.34
N GLY A 129 3.25 -4.71 3.29
CA GLY A 129 2.17 -5.51 2.75
C GLY A 129 1.06 -4.65 2.19
N GLU A 130 0.42 -5.18 1.19
CA GLU A 130 -0.77 -4.60 0.59
C GLU A 130 -1.90 -5.62 0.65
N PHE A 131 -3.02 -5.23 1.22
CA PHE A 131 -4.20 -6.08 1.31
C PHE A 131 -5.34 -5.45 0.55
N THR A 132 -5.86 -6.19 -0.42
CA THR A 132 -7.02 -5.77 -1.22
C THR A 132 -8.23 -6.61 -0.86
N PHE A 133 -9.30 -5.95 -0.44
CA PHE A 133 -10.60 -6.53 -0.11
C PHE A 133 -11.55 -6.31 -1.28
N ASP A 134 -12.17 -7.38 -1.77
CA ASP A 134 -13.20 -7.36 -2.81
C ASP A 134 -14.56 -7.59 -2.15
N PHE A 135 -15.40 -6.56 -2.15
CA PHE A 135 -16.69 -6.61 -1.47
C PHE A 135 -17.75 -7.41 -2.24
N ALA A 136 -17.62 -7.50 -3.56
CA ALA A 136 -18.56 -8.27 -4.39
C ALA A 136 -18.40 -9.78 -4.15
N THR A 137 -17.16 -10.25 -4.03
CA THR A 137 -16.85 -11.67 -3.81
C THR A 137 -16.66 -12.04 -2.34
N ARG A 138 -16.58 -11.04 -1.46
CA ARG A 138 -16.27 -11.22 -0.03
C ARG A 138 -14.96 -11.97 0.20
N THR A 139 -13.97 -11.64 -0.60
CA THR A 139 -12.63 -12.22 -0.52
C THR A 139 -11.59 -11.12 -0.39
N TYR A 140 -10.40 -11.46 0.06
CA TYR A 140 -9.27 -10.56 0.06
C TYR A 140 -7.98 -11.28 -0.31
N THR A 141 -6.97 -10.52 -0.69
CA THR A 141 -5.63 -11.01 -0.96
C THR A 141 -4.60 -10.11 -0.33
N GLY A 142 -3.50 -10.68 0.10
CA GLY A 142 -2.30 -9.96 0.55
C GLY A 142 -1.18 -10.11 -0.46
N ASN A 143 -0.39 -9.07 -0.61
CA ASN A 143 0.80 -9.03 -1.42
C ASN A 143 1.97 -8.47 -0.59
N ASN A 144 3.17 -8.97 -0.81
CA ASN A 144 4.38 -8.58 -0.06
C ASN A 144 4.26 -8.73 1.47
N GLN A 145 3.41 -9.63 1.95
CA GLN A 145 3.31 -9.86 3.35
C GLN A 145 4.53 -10.66 3.84
N LEU A 146 5.24 -10.07 4.79
CA LEU A 146 6.27 -10.75 5.55
C LEU A 146 5.58 -11.59 6.61
N GLY A 147 5.52 -12.90 6.43
CA GLY A 147 5.07 -13.84 7.44
C GLY A 147 6.25 -14.47 8.17
N SER A 148 5.98 -15.18 9.26
CA SER A 148 6.99 -15.97 9.99
C SER A 148 7.73 -16.92 9.04
N GLY A 149 9.02 -16.71 8.88
CA GLY A 149 9.88 -17.44 7.94
C GLY A 149 10.58 -16.54 6.93
N PHE A 150 10.14 -15.33 6.71
CA PHE A 150 10.98 -14.31 6.14
C PHE A 150 11.82 -13.75 7.29
N SER A 151 13.04 -14.23 7.39
CA SER A 151 14.07 -13.46 8.05
C SER A 151 14.19 -12.16 7.24
N THR A 152 13.63 -11.10 7.75
CA THR A 152 14.02 -9.76 7.34
C THR A 152 15.43 -9.55 7.85
N VAL A 153 16.39 -10.24 7.22
CA VAL A 153 17.74 -9.70 7.23
C VAL A 153 17.70 -8.66 6.14
N PRO A 154 17.55 -7.38 6.53
CA PRO A 154 17.70 -6.34 5.55
C PRO A 154 19.06 -6.52 4.95
N THR A 155 19.14 -6.42 3.65
CA THR A 155 20.42 -6.22 3.01
C THR A 155 20.87 -4.83 3.39
N ILE A 156 21.53 -4.72 4.55
CA ILE A 156 22.11 -3.48 4.98
C ILE A 156 23.25 -3.21 4.01
N TYR A 157 23.02 -2.28 3.10
CA TYR A 157 24.13 -1.63 2.42
C TYR A 157 24.88 -0.86 3.50
N ASN A 158 26.08 -1.28 3.82
CA ASN A 158 26.95 -0.73 4.86
C ASN A 158 27.37 0.72 4.61
N GLY A 159 26.50 1.61 4.24
CA GLY A 159 26.80 3.04 4.06
C GLY A 159 27.92 3.36 3.05
N GLU A 160 28.42 2.37 2.30
CA GLU A 160 29.36 2.63 1.22
C GLU A 160 28.65 3.38 0.11
N GLU A 161 29.04 4.63 -0.11
CA GLU A 161 28.61 5.37 -1.30
C GLU A 161 28.94 4.55 -2.54
N LYS A 162 27.91 4.12 -3.24
CA LYS A 162 28.09 3.45 -4.52
C LYS A 162 28.28 4.52 -5.62
N PRO A 163 29.31 4.39 -6.47
CA PRO A 163 29.48 5.34 -7.57
C PRO A 163 28.28 5.28 -8.52
N ALA A 164 28.01 6.37 -9.22
CA ALA A 164 26.89 6.43 -10.17
C ALA A 164 26.89 5.29 -11.21
N SER A 165 28.07 4.79 -11.56
CA SER A 165 28.24 3.64 -12.45
C SER A 165 27.71 2.32 -11.90
N PHE A 166 27.52 2.19 -10.60
CA PHE A 166 26.89 1.02 -9.98
C PHE A 166 25.40 0.89 -10.37
N PHE A 167 24.75 2.03 -10.64
CA PHE A 167 23.32 2.09 -11.00
C PHE A 167 23.08 2.06 -12.53
N THR A 168 24.09 1.75 -13.31
CA THR A 168 23.97 1.57 -14.76
C THR A 168 23.90 0.08 -15.10
N PRO A 169 23.30 -0.29 -16.28
CA PRO A 169 23.23 -1.69 -16.69
C PRO A 169 24.58 -2.42 -16.74
N ASP A 170 25.68 -1.69 -16.95
CA ASP A 170 27.04 -2.23 -17.02
C ASP A 170 27.69 -2.36 -15.62
N GLY A 171 27.02 -1.92 -14.57
CA GLY A 171 27.50 -1.94 -13.18
C GLY A 171 26.93 -3.10 -12.34
N LEU A 172 26.10 -3.97 -12.96
CA LEU A 172 25.48 -5.15 -12.32
C LEU A 172 26.24 -6.43 -12.58
#